data_d54e2060dd3a8fd6fc24e3a031b55b3c
#
_entry.id   d54e2060dd3a8fd6fc24e3a031b55b3c
#
_cell.length_a   1.000
_cell.length_b   1.000
_cell.length_c   1.000
_cell.angle_alpha   90.00
_cell.angle_beta   90.00
_cell.angle_gamma   90.00
#
_symmetry.space_group_name_H-M   'P 1'
#
loop_
_entity.id
_entity.type
_entity.pdbx_description
1 polymer ?
#
loop_
_entity_poly.entity_id
_entity_poly.type
_entity_poly.pdbx_seq_one_letter_code
_entity_poly.pdbx_strand_id
1 'polypeptide(L)'
;MKKTIKKLITTMGGKFSKELGINLLKGKSEEIFKWFLASKLFGARIGANIAIKTYEEFERCCVLSPEKIISTGWDGLVKILDDGGYVRYDFSTATKLLEIMKDLEKNYGGDINKLHQMAKDEKDLENRLKDLGKGIGAVTTNIFLRELRLIWPKARPGPSELVKIAAKHLGLIKPKQCPLIALERIWSIYNIRGYDFCDFEAGLVRLGKDYCGKMKCDICPMEAECRCKKIYRT
;
A
#
# COMPACT_ATOMS: atom_id res chain seq x y z
N MET A 1 18.49 3.30 18.11
CA MET A 1 17.36 2.61 17.43
C MET A 1 16.04 3.37 17.59
N LYS A 2 15.52 3.57 18.81
CA LYS A 2 14.25 4.31 19.02
C LYS A 2 14.22 5.70 18.36
N LYS A 3 15.29 6.48 18.50
CA LYS A 3 15.45 7.80 17.87
C LYS A 3 15.39 7.71 16.33
N THR A 4 16.04 6.71 15.74
CA THR A 4 16.02 6.45 14.29
C THR A 4 14.61 6.14 13.79
N ILE A 5 13.88 5.26 14.49
CA ILE A 5 12.51 4.89 14.12
C ILE A 5 11.57 6.09 14.26
N LYS A 6 11.66 6.85 15.37
CA LYS A 6 10.87 8.06 15.54
C LYS A 6 11.12 9.05 14.40
N LYS A 7 12.37 9.38 14.11
CA LYS A 7 12.75 10.27 13.02
C LYS A 7 12.20 9.77 11.68
N LEU A 8 12.36 8.47 11.36
CA LEU A 8 11.82 7.88 10.14
C LEU A 8 10.33 8.16 9.98
N ILE A 9 9.51 7.82 10.98
CA ILE A 9 8.05 7.96 10.90
C ILE A 9 7.64 9.44 10.82
N THR A 10 8.24 10.29 11.65
CA THR A 10 7.89 11.72 11.68
C THR A 10 8.33 12.49 10.45
N THR A 11 9.39 12.03 9.77
CA THR A 11 9.95 12.70 8.58
C THR A 11 9.36 12.14 7.28
N MET A 12 9.16 10.80 7.21
CA MET A 12 8.65 10.16 6.00
C MET A 12 7.12 10.08 5.95
N GLY A 13 6.43 10.38 7.06
CA GLY A 13 4.98 10.20 7.19
C GLY A 13 4.58 8.77 7.57
N GLY A 14 3.29 8.62 7.89
CA GLY A 14 2.68 7.36 8.29
C GLY A 14 1.99 6.63 7.13
N LYS A 15 0.90 5.96 7.47
CA LYS A 15 0.09 5.17 6.52
C LYS A 15 -0.42 6.01 5.33
N PHE A 16 -0.41 5.43 4.15
CA PHE A 16 -0.92 6.07 2.93
C PHE A 16 -2.45 6.20 2.97
N SER A 17 -3.16 5.22 3.55
CA SER A 17 -4.60 5.29 3.75
C SER A 17 -5.01 6.53 4.54
N LYS A 18 -4.25 6.87 5.59
CA LYS A 18 -4.52 8.05 6.43
C LYS A 18 -4.37 9.36 5.65
N GLU A 19 -3.42 9.45 4.72
CA GLU A 19 -3.22 10.64 3.86
C GLU A 19 -4.40 10.86 2.91
N LEU A 20 -5.09 9.78 2.52
CA LEU A 20 -6.29 9.81 1.71
C LEU A 20 -7.59 9.96 2.53
N GLY A 21 -7.51 10.22 3.83
CA GLY A 21 -8.67 10.32 4.71
C GLY A 21 -9.38 9.00 5.01
N ILE A 22 -8.81 7.86 4.61
CA ILE A 22 -9.39 6.53 4.79
C ILE A 22 -9.14 6.00 6.20
N ASN A 23 -10.20 5.68 6.94
CA ASN A 23 -10.11 5.21 8.31
C ASN A 23 -10.25 3.68 8.41
N LEU A 24 -9.14 2.97 8.40
CA LEU A 24 -9.11 1.51 8.47
C LEU A 24 -9.35 0.95 9.88
N LEU A 25 -9.22 1.74 10.95
CA LEU A 25 -9.16 1.26 12.35
C LEU A 25 -10.35 0.40 12.78
N LYS A 26 -11.54 0.67 12.25
CA LYS A 26 -12.76 -0.07 12.61
C LYS A 26 -13.05 -1.26 11.70
N GLY A 27 -12.22 -1.55 10.71
CA GLY A 27 -12.41 -2.67 9.78
C GLY A 27 -13.72 -2.59 8.96
N LYS A 28 -14.32 -1.40 8.81
CA LYS A 28 -15.54 -1.23 8.02
C LYS A 28 -15.30 -1.56 6.56
N SER A 29 -16.20 -2.34 5.96
CA SER A 29 -16.07 -2.81 4.57
C SER A 29 -15.90 -1.67 3.58
N GLU A 30 -16.65 -0.57 3.77
CA GLU A 30 -16.58 0.63 2.94
C GLU A 30 -15.16 1.26 2.96
N GLU A 31 -14.56 1.41 4.14
CA GLU A 31 -13.22 2.00 4.28
C GLU A 31 -12.13 1.07 3.73
N ILE A 32 -12.27 -0.24 3.94
CA ILE A 32 -11.36 -1.23 3.38
C ILE A 32 -11.48 -1.25 1.86
N PHE A 33 -12.69 -1.12 1.30
CA PHE A 33 -12.89 -1.02 -0.14
C PHE A 33 -12.25 0.25 -0.73
N LYS A 34 -12.42 1.41 -0.09
CA LYS A 34 -11.73 2.64 -0.49
C LYS A 34 -10.22 2.44 -0.57
N TRP A 35 -9.64 1.78 0.45
CA TRP A 35 -8.21 1.45 0.46
C TRP A 35 -7.83 0.43 -0.62
N PHE A 36 -8.70 -0.52 -0.94
CA PHE A 36 -8.49 -1.45 -2.05
C PHE A 36 -8.41 -0.72 -3.39
N LEU A 37 -9.37 0.19 -3.66
CA LEU A 37 -9.37 1.03 -4.85
C LEU A 37 -8.10 1.88 -4.94
N ALA A 38 -7.73 2.59 -3.88
CA ALA A 38 -6.50 3.37 -3.81
C ALA A 38 -5.26 2.49 -4.05
N SER A 39 -5.20 1.30 -3.45
CA SER A 39 -4.10 0.35 -3.63
C SER A 39 -3.97 -0.14 -5.06
N LYS A 40 -5.10 -0.31 -5.77
CA LYS A 40 -5.12 -0.65 -7.20
C LYS A 40 -4.52 0.48 -8.05
N LEU A 41 -4.80 1.74 -7.72
CA LEU A 41 -4.22 2.90 -8.39
C LEU A 41 -2.73 3.03 -8.10
N PHE A 42 -2.31 2.92 -6.84
CA PHE A 42 -0.90 2.95 -6.44
C PHE A 42 -0.07 1.80 -7.01
N GLY A 43 -0.69 0.65 -7.23
CA GLY A 43 -0.04 -0.55 -7.80
C GLY A 43 0.21 -0.46 -9.31
N ALA A 44 -0.31 0.57 -9.97
CA ALA A 44 -0.10 0.80 -11.39
C ALA A 44 1.26 1.49 -11.66
N ARG A 45 1.69 1.44 -12.94
CA ARG A 45 2.94 2.10 -13.39
C ARG A 45 2.72 3.59 -13.65
N ILE A 46 2.22 4.31 -12.64
CA ILE A 46 2.00 5.76 -12.67
C ILE A 46 2.67 6.43 -11.49
N GLY A 47 2.82 7.75 -11.54
CA GLY A 47 3.31 8.54 -10.42
C GLY A 47 2.33 8.50 -9.22
N ALA A 48 2.86 8.50 -8.00
CA ALA A 48 2.02 8.48 -6.80
C ALA A 48 1.05 9.68 -6.74
N ASN A 49 1.48 10.85 -7.22
CA ASN A 49 0.63 12.05 -7.28
C ASN A 49 -0.57 11.87 -8.22
N ILE A 50 -0.37 11.13 -9.34
CA ILE A 50 -1.47 10.80 -10.25
C ILE A 50 -2.44 9.84 -9.56
N ALA A 51 -1.93 8.82 -8.86
CA ALA A 51 -2.77 7.87 -8.13
C ALA A 51 -3.62 8.57 -7.04
N ILE A 52 -3.04 9.55 -6.33
CA ILE A 52 -3.75 10.36 -5.33
C ILE A 52 -4.85 11.18 -6.00
N LYS A 53 -4.51 11.98 -7.01
CA LYS A 53 -5.49 12.81 -7.74
C LYS A 53 -6.63 11.98 -8.33
N THR A 54 -6.30 10.82 -8.90
CA THR A 54 -7.31 9.92 -9.45
C THR A 54 -8.24 9.38 -8.34
N TYR A 55 -7.69 9.02 -7.17
CA TYR A 55 -8.52 8.62 -6.03
C TYR A 55 -9.44 9.76 -5.56
N GLU A 56 -8.93 10.99 -5.47
CA GLU A 56 -9.70 12.19 -5.14
C GLU A 56 -10.85 12.44 -6.14
N GLU A 57 -10.65 12.14 -7.43
CA GLU A 57 -11.71 12.21 -8.44
C GLU A 57 -12.80 11.13 -8.23
N PHE A 58 -12.41 9.89 -7.88
CA PHE A 58 -13.37 8.86 -7.47
C PHE A 58 -14.18 9.30 -6.25
N GLU A 59 -13.55 9.95 -5.27
CA GLU A 59 -14.20 10.49 -4.08
C GLU A 59 -15.14 11.65 -4.43
N ARG A 60 -14.70 12.62 -5.23
CA ARG A 60 -15.51 13.75 -5.70
C ARG A 60 -16.77 13.29 -6.44
N CYS A 61 -16.65 12.23 -7.24
CA CYS A 61 -17.77 11.64 -7.97
C CYS A 61 -18.62 10.68 -7.10
N CYS A 62 -18.28 10.46 -5.84
CA CYS A 62 -18.92 9.49 -4.95
C CYS A 62 -18.91 8.04 -5.49
N VAL A 63 -17.90 7.65 -6.28
CA VAL A 63 -17.74 6.32 -6.89
C VAL A 63 -16.79 5.48 -6.04
N LEU A 64 -17.18 5.17 -4.81
CA LEU A 64 -16.36 4.55 -3.77
C LEU A 64 -16.97 3.23 -3.24
N SER A 65 -17.71 2.51 -4.06
CA SER A 65 -18.18 1.14 -3.77
C SER A 65 -18.17 0.29 -5.05
N PRO A 66 -18.16 -1.06 -4.95
CA PRO A 66 -18.25 -1.94 -6.11
C PRO A 66 -19.47 -1.65 -6.98
N GLU A 67 -20.62 -1.51 -6.35
CA GLU A 67 -21.89 -1.17 -7.01
C GLU A 67 -21.79 0.17 -7.78
N LYS A 68 -21.23 1.20 -7.16
CA LYS A 68 -21.07 2.51 -7.80
C LYS A 68 -20.11 2.45 -8.98
N ILE A 69 -19.01 1.69 -8.88
CA ILE A 69 -18.08 1.49 -10.01
C ILE A 69 -18.78 0.78 -11.16
N ILE A 70 -19.57 -0.27 -10.88
CA ILE A 70 -20.33 -1.00 -11.90
C ILE A 70 -21.37 -0.08 -12.56
N SER A 71 -22.15 0.66 -11.76
CA SER A 71 -23.21 1.54 -12.28
C SER A 71 -22.68 2.76 -13.06
N THR A 72 -21.47 3.24 -12.73
CA THR A 72 -20.79 4.32 -13.49
C THR A 72 -20.47 3.89 -14.91
N GLY A 73 -20.24 2.62 -15.14
CA GLY A 73 -19.95 2.07 -16.45
C GLY A 73 -18.58 2.48 -17.01
N TRP A 74 -18.27 1.96 -18.19
CA TRP A 74 -16.93 2.12 -18.78
C TRP A 74 -16.61 3.58 -19.12
N ASP A 75 -17.51 4.29 -19.80
CA ASP A 75 -17.29 5.69 -20.23
C ASP A 75 -17.12 6.62 -19.02
N GLY A 76 -17.96 6.44 -17.98
CA GLY A 76 -17.87 7.22 -16.75
C GLY A 76 -16.56 6.99 -16.01
N LEU A 77 -16.09 5.73 -15.96
CA LEU A 77 -14.80 5.41 -15.34
C LEU A 77 -13.62 5.97 -16.12
N VAL A 78 -13.64 5.92 -17.46
CA VAL A 78 -12.62 6.56 -18.29
C VAL A 78 -12.55 8.04 -17.98
N LYS A 79 -13.70 8.74 -17.93
CA LYS A 79 -13.74 10.16 -17.60
C LYS A 79 -13.13 10.46 -16.21
N ILE A 80 -13.47 9.70 -15.18
CA ILE A 80 -12.90 9.86 -13.82
C ILE A 80 -11.38 9.66 -13.84
N LEU A 81 -10.89 8.65 -14.57
CA LEU A 81 -9.48 8.35 -14.70
C LEU A 81 -8.74 9.51 -15.40
N ASP A 82 -9.29 10.04 -16.49
CA ASP A 82 -8.71 11.15 -17.23
C ASP A 82 -8.69 12.45 -16.41
N ASP A 83 -9.79 12.80 -15.76
CA ASP A 83 -9.89 13.97 -14.88
C ASP A 83 -8.84 13.89 -13.73
N GLY A 84 -8.53 12.68 -13.23
CA GLY A 84 -7.46 12.42 -12.26
C GLY A 84 -6.04 12.41 -12.86
N GLY A 85 -5.90 12.55 -14.17
CA GLY A 85 -4.61 12.53 -14.88
C GLY A 85 -4.07 11.13 -15.20
N TYR A 86 -4.91 10.10 -15.14
CA TYR A 86 -4.54 8.71 -15.44
C TYR A 86 -4.66 8.37 -16.93
N VAL A 87 -4.27 9.29 -17.80
CA VAL A 87 -4.54 9.29 -19.25
C VAL A 87 -3.90 8.13 -20.02
N ARG A 88 -2.73 7.62 -19.57
CA ARG A 88 -1.96 6.64 -20.37
C ARG A 88 -2.57 5.24 -20.42
N TYR A 89 -3.34 4.85 -19.41
CA TYR A 89 -3.87 3.49 -19.25
C TYR A 89 -5.35 3.48 -18.83
N ASP A 90 -6.05 4.59 -18.97
CA ASP A 90 -7.45 4.84 -18.62
C ASP A 90 -8.40 3.74 -19.13
N PHE A 91 -8.45 3.50 -20.44
CA PHE A 91 -9.30 2.50 -21.09
C PHE A 91 -9.08 1.10 -20.53
N SER A 92 -7.82 0.67 -20.46
CA SER A 92 -7.50 -0.65 -19.91
C SER A 92 -7.75 -0.75 -18.42
N THR A 93 -7.67 0.37 -17.69
CA THR A 93 -7.93 0.41 -16.24
C THR A 93 -9.41 0.44 -15.96
N ALA A 94 -10.21 1.19 -16.73
CA ALA A 94 -11.67 1.17 -16.63
C ALA A 94 -12.22 -0.26 -16.85
N THR A 95 -11.77 -0.93 -17.91
CA THR A 95 -12.13 -2.33 -18.19
C THR A 95 -11.79 -3.26 -17.01
N LYS A 96 -10.55 -3.17 -16.51
CA LYS A 96 -10.10 -4.00 -15.37
C LYS A 96 -10.86 -3.70 -14.08
N LEU A 97 -11.16 -2.45 -13.80
CA LEU A 97 -11.97 -2.08 -12.64
C LEU A 97 -13.35 -2.71 -12.70
N LEU A 98 -14.02 -2.65 -13.85
CA LEU A 98 -15.33 -3.28 -14.02
C LEU A 98 -15.28 -4.81 -13.86
N GLU A 99 -14.26 -5.47 -14.44
CA GLU A 99 -14.06 -6.91 -14.28
C GLU A 99 -13.86 -7.27 -12.80
N ILE A 100 -12.96 -6.57 -12.09
CA ILE A 100 -12.67 -6.79 -10.67
C ILE A 100 -13.92 -6.60 -9.81
N MET A 101 -14.72 -5.54 -10.06
CA MET A 101 -15.91 -5.28 -9.26
C MET A 101 -17.01 -6.31 -9.53
N LYS A 102 -17.19 -6.74 -10.78
CA LYS A 102 -18.13 -7.83 -11.11
C LYS A 102 -17.75 -9.15 -10.45
N ASP A 103 -16.45 -9.46 -10.41
CA ASP A 103 -15.96 -10.67 -9.73
C ASP A 103 -16.11 -10.56 -8.21
N LEU A 104 -15.83 -9.39 -7.63
CA LEU A 104 -16.05 -9.14 -6.20
C LEU A 104 -17.54 -9.27 -5.84
N GLU A 105 -18.42 -8.72 -6.68
CA GLU A 105 -19.87 -8.84 -6.49
C GLU A 105 -20.33 -10.29 -6.58
N LYS A 106 -19.95 -10.99 -7.63
CA LYS A 106 -20.36 -12.38 -7.92
C LYS A 106 -19.90 -13.35 -6.82
N ASN A 107 -18.65 -13.25 -6.39
CA ASN A 107 -18.03 -14.24 -5.51
C ASN A 107 -18.12 -13.88 -4.02
N TYR A 108 -18.31 -12.60 -3.69
CA TYR A 108 -18.26 -12.10 -2.32
C TYR A 108 -19.39 -11.11 -1.98
N GLY A 109 -20.36 -10.89 -2.89
CA GLY A 109 -21.48 -9.96 -2.69
C GLY A 109 -21.02 -8.53 -2.49
N GLY A 110 -19.97 -8.10 -3.21
CA GLY A 110 -19.41 -6.75 -3.10
C GLY A 110 -18.63 -6.46 -1.82
N ASP A 111 -18.55 -7.40 -0.89
CA ASP A 111 -17.91 -7.21 0.41
C ASP A 111 -16.49 -7.82 0.44
N ILE A 112 -15.49 -6.97 0.43
CA ILE A 112 -14.09 -7.39 0.46
C ILE A 112 -13.69 -8.03 1.80
N ASN A 113 -14.41 -7.77 2.90
CA ASN A 113 -14.22 -8.48 4.16
C ASN A 113 -14.59 -9.96 4.05
N LYS A 114 -15.61 -10.31 3.25
CA LYS A 114 -15.96 -11.71 2.99
C LYS A 114 -14.83 -12.46 2.29
N LEU A 115 -14.12 -11.80 1.38
CA LEU A 115 -12.95 -12.40 0.74
C LEU A 115 -11.89 -12.80 1.79
N HIS A 116 -11.60 -11.92 2.75
CA HIS A 116 -10.70 -12.22 3.86
C HIS A 116 -11.24 -13.33 4.76
N GLN A 117 -12.53 -13.31 5.11
CA GLN A 117 -13.16 -14.32 5.95
C GLN A 117 -13.05 -15.72 5.33
N MET A 118 -13.31 -15.82 4.02
CA MET A 118 -13.27 -17.07 3.25
C MET A 118 -11.87 -17.59 2.96
N ALA A 119 -10.84 -16.76 3.10
CA ALA A 119 -9.46 -17.20 2.93
C ALA A 119 -9.06 -18.16 4.05
N LYS A 120 -8.33 -19.23 3.71
CA LYS A 120 -7.86 -20.26 4.66
C LYS A 120 -6.66 -19.77 5.47
N ASP A 121 -5.73 -19.12 4.78
CA ASP A 121 -4.46 -18.62 5.32
C ASP A 121 -3.99 -17.35 4.58
N GLU A 122 -2.80 -16.86 4.89
CA GLU A 122 -2.22 -15.66 4.30
C GLU A 122 -2.01 -15.81 2.79
N LYS A 123 -1.59 -16.99 2.34
CA LYS A 123 -1.32 -17.27 0.92
C LYS A 123 -2.61 -17.38 0.12
N ASP A 124 -3.64 -18.03 0.67
CA ASP A 124 -4.96 -18.11 0.05
C ASP A 124 -5.58 -16.71 -0.05
N LEU A 125 -5.43 -15.85 0.97
CA LEU A 125 -5.86 -14.45 0.93
C LEU A 125 -5.19 -13.70 -0.24
N GLU A 126 -3.87 -13.82 -0.39
CA GLU A 126 -3.16 -13.20 -1.50
C GLU A 126 -3.63 -13.72 -2.87
N ASN A 127 -3.87 -15.02 -3.00
CA ASN A 127 -4.34 -15.63 -4.25
C ASN A 127 -5.75 -15.15 -4.58
N ARG A 128 -6.69 -15.19 -3.64
CA ARG A 128 -8.06 -14.68 -3.84
C ARG A 128 -8.10 -13.22 -4.28
N LEU A 129 -7.22 -12.37 -3.73
CA LEU A 129 -7.10 -10.99 -4.17
C LEU A 129 -6.62 -10.89 -5.63
N LYS A 130 -5.62 -11.69 -6.02
CA LYS A 130 -5.09 -11.71 -7.40
C LYS A 130 -6.12 -12.27 -8.39
N ASP A 131 -6.92 -13.23 -7.95
CA ASP A 131 -7.96 -13.88 -8.76
C ASP A 131 -9.19 -13.00 -9.02
N LEU A 132 -9.36 -11.87 -8.29
CA LEU A 132 -10.40 -10.89 -8.58
C LEU A 132 -10.30 -10.29 -9.98
N GLY A 133 -9.12 -10.31 -10.59
CA GLY A 133 -8.99 -9.89 -11.99
C GLY A 133 -7.62 -9.36 -12.39
N LYS A 134 -7.47 -9.16 -13.69
CA LYS A 134 -6.25 -8.61 -14.29
C LYS A 134 -5.91 -7.24 -13.69
N GLY A 135 -4.65 -7.07 -13.33
CA GLY A 135 -4.13 -5.81 -12.77
C GLY A 135 -4.09 -5.78 -11.23
N ILE A 136 -4.47 -6.89 -10.56
CA ILE A 136 -4.14 -7.12 -9.15
C ILE A 136 -2.97 -8.10 -9.12
N GLY A 137 -1.77 -7.55 -9.14
CA GLY A 137 -0.52 -8.31 -9.03
C GLY A 137 0.06 -8.26 -7.62
N ALA A 138 1.25 -8.84 -7.46
CA ALA A 138 1.96 -8.88 -6.18
C ALA A 138 2.16 -7.48 -5.55
N VAL A 139 2.39 -6.45 -6.39
CA VAL A 139 2.59 -5.07 -5.90
C VAL A 139 1.30 -4.52 -5.30
N THR A 140 0.18 -4.59 -6.02
CA THR A 140 -1.14 -4.13 -5.53
C THR A 140 -1.53 -4.86 -4.26
N THR A 141 -1.40 -6.19 -4.25
CA THR A 141 -1.70 -7.05 -3.09
C THR A 141 -0.85 -6.65 -1.88
N ASN A 142 0.45 -6.42 -2.07
CA ASN A 142 1.34 -5.97 -0.99
C ASN A 142 0.95 -4.59 -0.45
N ILE A 143 0.65 -3.62 -1.33
CA ILE A 143 0.21 -2.28 -0.94
C ILE A 143 -1.07 -2.38 -0.10
N PHE A 144 -2.03 -3.15 -0.54
CA PHE A 144 -3.30 -3.32 0.14
C PHE A 144 -3.15 -4.00 1.51
N LEU A 145 -2.53 -5.16 1.56
CA LEU A 145 -2.45 -5.97 2.77
C LEU A 145 -1.53 -5.39 3.85
N ARG A 146 -0.47 -4.65 3.51
CA ARG A 146 0.47 -4.15 4.51
C ARG A 146 -0.17 -3.18 5.52
N GLU A 147 -1.20 -2.41 5.13
CA GLU A 147 -1.89 -1.51 6.05
C GLU A 147 -3.08 -2.17 6.78
N LEU A 148 -3.42 -3.39 6.40
CA LEU A 148 -4.46 -4.20 7.07
C LEU A 148 -3.91 -5.19 8.10
N ARG A 149 -2.61 -5.23 8.37
CA ARG A 149 -1.97 -6.18 9.30
C ARG A 149 -2.60 -6.23 10.69
N LEU A 150 -3.09 -5.08 11.19
CA LEU A 150 -3.71 -4.98 12.51
C LEU A 150 -5.22 -5.19 12.49
N ILE A 151 -5.81 -5.39 11.31
CA ILE A 151 -7.26 -5.48 11.10
C ILE A 151 -7.63 -6.89 10.63
N TRP A 152 -6.87 -7.41 9.68
CA TRP A 152 -7.07 -8.73 9.13
C TRP A 152 -5.98 -9.70 9.62
N PRO A 153 -6.30 -10.70 10.45
CA PRO A 153 -5.29 -11.64 10.98
C PRO A 153 -4.42 -12.32 9.90
N LYS A 154 -5.00 -12.55 8.70
CA LYS A 154 -4.30 -13.17 7.57
C LYS A 154 -3.55 -12.15 6.69
N ALA A 155 -3.62 -10.84 6.98
CA ALA A 155 -2.90 -9.81 6.22
C ALA A 155 -1.42 -9.73 6.68
N ARG A 156 -0.60 -10.67 6.25
CA ARG A 156 0.84 -10.75 6.59
C ARG A 156 1.76 -10.79 5.36
N PRO A 157 1.62 -9.85 4.41
CA PRO A 157 2.48 -9.84 3.24
C PRO A 157 3.95 -9.64 3.64
N GLY A 158 4.88 -10.26 2.91
CA GLY A 158 6.30 -9.98 3.09
C GLY A 158 6.64 -8.52 2.79
N PRO A 159 7.66 -7.93 3.45
CA PRO A 159 8.10 -6.57 3.15
C PRO A 159 8.53 -6.43 1.69
N SER A 160 8.09 -5.34 1.05
CA SER A 160 8.45 -5.03 -0.34
C SER A 160 9.96 -4.79 -0.50
N GLU A 161 10.48 -4.83 -1.73
CA GLU A 161 11.89 -4.52 -2.00
C GLU A 161 12.27 -3.11 -1.55
N LEU A 162 11.35 -2.16 -1.64
CA LEU A 162 11.56 -0.79 -1.13
C LEU A 162 11.78 -0.78 0.39
N VAL A 163 10.99 -1.55 1.13
CA VAL A 163 11.17 -1.71 2.59
C VAL A 163 12.49 -2.38 2.90
N LYS A 164 12.84 -3.46 2.18
CA LYS A 164 14.09 -4.20 2.39
C LYS A 164 15.32 -3.34 2.16
N ILE A 165 15.37 -2.56 1.08
CA ILE A 165 16.52 -1.67 0.80
C ILE A 165 16.66 -0.60 1.88
N ALA A 166 15.57 0.08 2.26
CA ALA A 166 15.59 1.09 3.31
C ALA A 166 16.01 0.50 4.66
N ALA A 167 15.44 -0.64 5.03
CA ALA A 167 15.77 -1.33 6.28
C ALA A 167 17.23 -1.79 6.35
N LYS A 168 17.81 -2.28 5.23
CA LYS A 168 19.25 -2.59 5.13
C LYS A 168 20.10 -1.35 5.32
N HIS A 169 19.77 -0.25 4.63
CA HIS A 169 20.52 1.00 4.72
C HIS A 169 20.48 1.61 6.13
N LEU A 170 19.38 1.46 6.85
CA LEU A 170 19.28 1.87 8.26
C LEU A 170 19.89 0.82 9.24
N GLY A 171 20.32 -0.33 8.74
CA GLY A 171 20.88 -1.42 9.57
C GLY A 171 19.84 -2.07 10.49
N LEU A 172 18.58 -2.07 10.07
CA LEU A 172 17.47 -2.69 10.81
C LEU A 172 17.38 -4.20 10.57
N ILE A 173 17.79 -4.66 9.39
CA ILE A 173 17.82 -6.09 9.03
C ILE A 173 19.24 -6.51 8.66
N LYS A 174 19.58 -7.76 8.99
CA LYS A 174 20.87 -8.39 8.66
C LYS A 174 20.69 -9.37 7.48
N PRO A 175 21.77 -9.69 6.73
CA PRO A 175 21.73 -10.79 5.76
C PRO A 175 21.21 -12.09 6.41
N LYS A 176 20.48 -12.88 5.65
CA LYS A 176 19.90 -14.18 6.07
C LYS A 176 18.78 -14.12 7.14
N GLN A 177 18.37 -12.95 7.61
CA GLN A 177 17.18 -12.81 8.47
C GLN A 177 15.90 -12.74 7.64
N CYS A 178 14.80 -13.32 8.17
CA CYS A 178 13.47 -13.04 7.63
C CYS A 178 13.12 -11.56 7.88
N PRO A 179 12.96 -10.74 6.82
CA PRO A 179 12.83 -9.29 7.00
C PRO A 179 11.60 -8.90 7.82
N LEU A 180 10.45 -9.57 7.61
CA LEU A 180 9.23 -9.26 8.37
C LEU A 180 9.42 -9.50 9.87
N ILE A 181 9.90 -10.68 10.24
CA ILE A 181 10.12 -11.05 11.65
C ILE A 181 11.12 -10.08 12.31
N ALA A 182 12.19 -9.72 11.60
CA ALA A 182 13.17 -8.77 12.11
C ALA A 182 12.56 -7.38 12.37
N LEU A 183 11.74 -6.88 11.46
CA LEU A 183 11.08 -5.57 11.58
C LEU A 183 10.00 -5.59 12.67
N GLU A 184 9.19 -6.65 12.77
CA GLU A 184 8.19 -6.82 13.82
C GLU A 184 8.86 -6.86 15.21
N ARG A 185 9.97 -7.60 15.36
CA ARG A 185 10.75 -7.63 16.60
C ARG A 185 11.32 -6.25 16.96
N ILE A 186 11.85 -5.51 16.00
CA ILE A 186 12.35 -4.15 16.24
C ILE A 186 11.21 -3.27 16.70
N TRP A 187 10.06 -3.34 16.04
CA TRP A 187 8.91 -2.55 16.42
C TRP A 187 8.39 -2.89 17.82
N SER A 188 8.32 -4.16 18.19
CA SER A 188 7.87 -4.57 19.53
C SER A 188 8.74 -3.98 20.66
N ILE A 189 10.05 -3.80 20.41
CA ILE A 189 11.00 -3.24 21.39
C ILE A 189 11.00 -1.71 21.39
N TYR A 190 10.91 -1.07 20.22
CA TYR A 190 11.17 0.36 20.04
C TYR A 190 9.96 1.15 19.52
N ASN A 191 8.74 0.63 19.73
CA ASN A 191 7.52 1.30 19.28
C ASN A 191 7.45 2.78 19.71
N ILE A 192 6.72 3.56 18.94
CA ILE A 192 6.53 5.00 19.16
C ILE A 192 5.05 5.25 19.47
N ARG A 193 4.79 5.89 20.60
CA ARG A 193 3.42 6.23 21.01
C ARG A 193 2.71 7.03 19.93
N GLY A 194 1.48 6.63 19.60
CA GLY A 194 0.66 7.28 18.59
C GLY A 194 0.85 6.76 17.16
N TYR A 195 1.73 5.77 16.96
CA TYR A 195 1.99 5.11 15.68
C TYR A 195 1.89 3.59 15.84
N ASP A 196 1.70 2.88 14.73
CA ASP A 196 1.69 1.44 14.68
C ASP A 196 2.75 0.88 13.71
N PHE A 197 2.80 -0.46 13.58
CA PHE A 197 3.76 -1.13 12.70
C PHE A 197 3.56 -0.73 11.23
N CYS A 198 2.32 -0.49 10.81
CA CYS A 198 2.02 -0.08 9.43
C CYS A 198 2.55 1.33 9.12
N ASP A 199 2.54 2.25 10.10
CA ASP A 199 3.19 3.56 9.97
C ASP A 199 4.71 3.42 9.80
N PHE A 200 5.33 2.54 10.58
CA PHE A 200 6.76 2.25 10.48
C PHE A 200 7.13 1.65 9.12
N GLU A 201 6.35 0.67 8.65
CA GLU A 201 6.56 0.06 7.33
C GLU A 201 6.34 1.08 6.20
N ALA A 202 5.31 1.94 6.30
CA ALA A 202 5.06 3.01 5.35
C ALA A 202 6.22 4.01 5.25
N GLY A 203 6.80 4.40 6.39
CA GLY A 203 8.00 5.22 6.43
C GLY A 203 9.18 4.58 5.69
N LEU A 204 9.39 3.28 5.85
CA LEU A 204 10.43 2.53 5.12
C LEU A 204 10.13 2.46 3.62
N VAL A 205 8.85 2.32 3.22
CA VAL A 205 8.46 2.36 1.80
C VAL A 205 8.85 3.70 1.17
N ARG A 206 8.52 4.82 1.80
CA ARG A 206 8.84 6.16 1.28
C ARG A 206 10.35 6.38 1.23
N LEU A 207 11.06 6.04 2.28
CA LEU A 207 12.52 6.12 2.28
C LEU A 207 13.14 5.30 1.14
N GLY A 208 12.65 4.06 0.95
CA GLY A 208 13.10 3.20 -0.14
C GLY A 208 12.79 3.76 -1.52
N LYS A 209 11.57 4.26 -1.71
CA LYS A 209 11.08 4.78 -2.99
C LYS A 209 11.73 6.09 -3.40
N ASP A 210 11.82 7.03 -2.46
CA ASP A 210 12.15 8.41 -2.80
C ASP A 210 13.65 8.70 -2.71
N TYR A 211 14.37 7.92 -1.92
CA TYR A 211 15.81 8.12 -1.67
C TYR A 211 16.66 6.89 -1.98
N CYS A 212 16.47 5.78 -1.26
CA CYS A 212 17.39 4.64 -1.36
C CYS A 212 17.41 4.00 -2.74
N GLY A 213 16.26 3.75 -3.34
CA GLY A 213 16.13 3.16 -4.68
C GLY A 213 16.58 4.07 -5.81
N LYS A 214 16.71 5.39 -5.55
CA LYS A 214 17.17 6.40 -6.51
C LYS A 214 18.58 6.90 -6.19
N MET A 215 19.25 6.32 -5.19
CA MET A 215 20.56 6.71 -4.69
C MET A 215 20.69 8.21 -4.35
N LYS A 216 19.59 8.85 -3.93
CA LYS A 216 19.55 10.26 -3.52
C LYS A 216 20.02 10.45 -2.09
N CYS A 217 21.25 10.03 -1.79
CA CYS A 217 21.77 10.00 -0.43
C CYS A 217 22.05 11.40 0.12
N ASP A 218 22.50 12.34 -0.73
CA ASP A 218 22.94 13.68 -0.28
C ASP A 218 21.79 14.57 0.20
N ILE A 219 20.58 14.33 -0.30
CA ILE A 219 19.35 15.04 0.12
C ILE A 219 18.45 14.18 1.02
N CYS A 220 18.94 13.00 1.45
CA CYS A 220 18.14 12.08 2.25
C CYS A 220 18.03 12.59 3.70
N PRO A 221 16.82 12.81 4.24
CA PRO A 221 16.66 13.28 5.62
C PRO A 221 17.10 12.25 6.66
N MET A 222 17.30 10.98 6.25
CA MET A 222 17.83 9.90 7.09
C MET A 222 19.32 9.65 6.90
N GLU A 223 20.05 10.59 6.27
CA GLU A 223 21.49 10.43 5.96
C GLU A 223 22.33 10.11 7.20
N ALA A 224 22.11 10.84 8.29
CA ALA A 224 22.88 10.67 9.54
C ALA A 224 22.68 9.29 10.20
N GLU A 225 21.54 8.66 9.99
CA GLU A 225 21.18 7.33 10.49
C GLU A 225 21.57 6.20 9.51
N CYS A 226 21.95 6.56 8.29
CA CYS A 226 22.24 5.61 7.22
C CYS A 226 23.60 4.93 7.43
N ARG A 227 23.61 3.60 7.36
CA ARG A 227 24.84 2.81 7.44
C ARG A 227 25.51 2.59 6.08
N CYS A 228 24.79 2.82 4.99
CA CYS A 228 25.27 2.57 3.63
C CYS A 228 26.46 3.46 3.25
N LYS A 229 26.45 4.74 3.63
CA LYS A 229 27.58 5.67 3.37
C LYS A 229 28.89 5.26 4.03
N LYS A 230 28.84 4.47 5.10
CA LYS A 230 30.07 3.96 5.74
C LYS A 230 30.77 2.87 4.90
N ILE A 231 30.04 2.24 3.97
CA ILE A 231 30.54 1.14 3.13
C ILE A 231 31.14 1.68 1.83
N TYR A 232 30.67 2.84 1.33
CA TYR A 232 31.14 3.43 0.06
C TYR A 232 32.15 4.57 0.23
N ARG A 233 32.53 4.94 1.46
CA ARG A 233 33.58 5.94 1.75
C ARG A 233 34.91 5.33 2.21
N THR A 234 35.01 4.00 2.21
CA THR A 234 36.25 3.24 2.34
C THR A 234 36.63 2.64 1.00
#